data_ee48aad7e532ab3dcbb3ee0a4037a1ad
#
_entry.id   ee48aad7e532ab3dcbb3ee0a4037a1ad
#
_cell.length_a   1.000
_cell.length_b   1.000
_cell.length_c   1.000
_cell.angle_alpha   90.00
_cell.angle_beta   90.00
_cell.angle_gamma   90.00
#
_symmetry.space_group_name_H-M   'P 1'
#
loop_
_entity.id
_entity.type
_entity.pdbx_description
1 polymer ?
#
loop_
_entity_poly.entity_id
_entity_poly.type
_entity_poly.pdbx_seq_one_letter_code
_entity_poly.pdbx_strand_id
1 'polypeptide(L)'
;MQDQLQQFRTLVEQNLIDRSLVQKSFFFFEAGSNDIFNYFLPSNTPKPDPHAYVQAMLVEVETFVDQIYKFGARKIALFSLGPVGCVPARALLPGAPNNRCYGKMNVMVKEYNLGLESLVEHMHIKYPHAIGVYGAIYNIVQKFRANPTHYRKPLSFHIFYS
;
A
#
# COMPACT_ATOMS: atom_id res chain seq x y z
N MET A 1 7.85 -7.73 2.64
CA MET A 1 8.08 -7.74 1.18
C MET A 1 9.25 -8.60 0.75
N GLN A 2 10.42 -8.48 1.36
CA GLN A 2 11.65 -9.20 0.94
C GLN A 2 11.48 -10.73 0.90
N ASP A 3 10.81 -11.32 1.90
CA ASP A 3 10.59 -12.78 1.93
C ASP A 3 9.71 -13.28 0.77
N GLN A 4 8.65 -12.55 0.43
CA GLN A 4 7.79 -12.87 -0.71
C GLN A 4 8.55 -12.78 -2.03
N LEU A 5 9.38 -11.75 -2.16
CA LEU A 5 10.23 -11.57 -3.33
C LEU A 5 11.26 -12.69 -3.46
N GLN A 6 11.88 -13.11 -2.36
CA GLN A 6 12.81 -14.21 -2.35
C GLN A 6 12.13 -15.55 -2.72
N GLN A 7 10.91 -15.79 -2.22
CA GLN A 7 10.13 -16.97 -2.61
C GLN A 7 9.82 -16.94 -4.11
N PHE A 8 9.33 -15.82 -4.63
CA PHE A 8 9.03 -15.66 -6.05
C PHE A 8 10.29 -15.86 -6.91
N ARG A 9 11.41 -15.27 -6.50
CA ARG A 9 12.72 -15.46 -7.13
C ARG A 9 13.08 -16.94 -7.23
N THR A 10 12.97 -17.67 -6.12
CA THR A 10 13.28 -19.12 -6.06
C THR A 10 12.43 -19.91 -7.05
N LEU A 11 11.13 -19.61 -7.14
CA LEU A 11 10.23 -20.29 -8.08
C LEU A 11 10.63 -20.08 -9.55
N VAL A 12 11.05 -18.86 -9.89
CA VAL A 12 11.49 -18.52 -11.25
C VAL A 12 12.86 -19.12 -11.57
N GLU A 13 13.83 -19.03 -10.64
CA GLU A 13 15.19 -19.56 -10.84
C GLU A 13 15.23 -21.09 -10.90
N GLN A 14 14.34 -21.77 -10.18
CA GLN A 14 14.20 -23.22 -10.21
C GLN A 14 13.33 -23.73 -11.39
N ASN A 15 12.91 -22.83 -12.30
CA ASN A 15 12.02 -23.13 -13.42
C ASN A 15 10.66 -23.77 -13.00
N LEU A 16 10.20 -23.53 -11.76
CA LEU A 16 8.88 -23.92 -11.30
C LEU A 16 7.79 -23.01 -11.86
N ILE A 17 8.16 -21.81 -12.25
CA ILE A 17 7.31 -20.85 -12.98
C ILE A 17 8.05 -20.44 -14.27
N ASP A 18 7.40 -20.62 -15.41
CA ASP A 18 7.93 -20.22 -16.71
C ASP A 18 8.01 -18.69 -16.81
N ARG A 19 9.12 -18.17 -17.32
CA ARG A 19 9.30 -16.71 -17.54
C ARG A 19 8.28 -16.13 -18.51
N SER A 20 7.78 -16.91 -19.46
CA SER A 20 6.71 -16.46 -20.37
C SER A 20 5.39 -16.26 -19.62
N LEU A 21 5.13 -17.06 -18.60
CA LEU A 21 4.00 -16.90 -17.71
C LEU A 21 4.15 -15.61 -16.87
N VAL A 22 5.35 -15.35 -16.32
CA VAL A 22 5.64 -14.11 -15.57
C VAL A 22 5.36 -12.87 -16.43
N GLN A 23 5.79 -12.85 -17.70
CA GLN A 23 5.55 -11.73 -18.61
C GLN A 23 4.07 -11.48 -18.90
N LYS A 24 3.26 -12.54 -18.95
CA LYS A 24 1.82 -12.46 -19.21
C LYS A 24 1.00 -12.17 -17.96
N SER A 25 1.56 -12.44 -16.79
CA SER A 25 0.89 -12.30 -15.50
C SER A 25 0.70 -10.85 -15.08
N PHE A 26 -0.29 -10.64 -14.24
CA PHE A 26 -0.58 -9.36 -13.60
C PHE A 26 -0.10 -9.40 -12.15
N PHE A 27 0.71 -8.43 -11.77
CA PHE A 27 1.26 -8.31 -10.43
C PHE A 27 0.50 -7.23 -9.66
N PHE A 28 -0.20 -7.64 -8.61
CA PHE A 28 -0.90 -6.76 -7.69
C PHE A 28 -0.03 -6.49 -6.48
N PHE A 29 0.10 -5.23 -6.14
CA PHE A 29 0.84 -4.79 -4.97
C PHE A 29 -0.02 -3.87 -4.11
N GLU A 30 -0.24 -4.25 -2.85
CA GLU A 30 -0.77 -3.42 -1.78
C GLU A 30 0.02 -3.75 -0.51
N ALA A 31 0.79 -2.79 0.01
CA ALA A 31 1.55 -2.92 1.24
C ALA A 31 1.84 -1.54 1.84
N GLY A 32 2.10 -1.50 3.17
CA GLY A 32 2.44 -0.28 3.90
C GLY A 32 1.43 0.08 4.99
N SER A 33 0.22 -0.49 4.98
CA SER A 33 -0.79 -0.21 6.02
C SER A 33 -0.29 -0.54 7.41
N ASN A 34 0.34 -1.71 7.57
CA ASN A 34 0.92 -2.14 8.84
C ASN A 34 2.15 -1.30 9.22
N ASP A 35 2.97 -0.92 8.26
CA ASP A 35 4.15 -0.08 8.49
C ASP A 35 3.73 1.27 9.07
N ILE A 36 2.75 1.93 8.45
CA ILE A 36 2.21 3.20 8.96
C ILE A 36 1.55 3.00 10.33
N PHE A 37 0.78 1.92 10.53
CA PHE A 37 0.18 1.63 11.83
C PHE A 37 1.26 1.44 12.90
N ASN A 38 2.28 0.64 12.62
CA ASN A 38 3.39 0.34 13.52
C ASN A 38 4.21 1.59 13.87
N TYR A 39 4.32 2.56 12.96
CA TYR A 39 4.95 3.85 13.25
C TYR A 39 4.31 4.54 14.46
N PHE A 40 3.01 4.37 14.71
CA PHE A 40 2.30 4.97 15.84
C PHE A 40 2.28 4.12 17.10
N LEU A 41 2.75 2.87 17.06
CA LEU A 41 2.90 2.05 18.27
C LEU A 41 3.96 2.65 19.20
N PRO A 42 3.85 2.45 20.52
CA PRO A 42 4.91 2.82 21.47
C PRO A 42 6.26 2.22 21.06
N SER A 43 7.32 3.00 21.23
CA SER A 43 8.69 2.57 20.93
C SER A 43 9.64 3.14 21.98
N ASN A 44 10.61 2.35 22.40
CA ASN A 44 11.70 2.78 23.28
C ASN A 44 12.84 3.50 22.54
N THR A 45 12.80 3.50 21.20
CA THR A 45 13.77 4.20 20.35
C THR A 45 13.13 5.45 19.73
N PRO A 46 13.90 6.54 19.51
CA PRO A 46 13.42 7.68 18.74
C PRO A 46 12.91 7.24 17.38
N LYS A 47 11.75 7.76 16.99
CA LYS A 47 11.18 7.52 15.67
C LYS A 47 11.80 8.48 14.66
N PRO A 48 12.02 8.02 13.41
CA PRO A 48 12.40 8.94 12.34
C PRO A 48 11.30 9.97 12.08
N ASP A 49 11.64 11.04 11.40
CA ASP A 49 10.66 11.99 10.89
C ASP A 49 9.60 11.28 10.03
N PRO A 50 8.31 11.60 10.15
CA PRO A 50 7.25 10.94 9.39
C PRO A 50 7.45 10.96 7.88
N HIS A 51 7.93 12.09 7.33
CA HIS A 51 8.23 12.21 5.91
C HIS A 51 9.38 11.25 5.51
N ALA A 52 10.49 11.28 6.26
CA ALA A 52 11.62 10.38 6.01
C ALA A 52 11.22 8.90 6.10
N TYR A 53 10.32 8.55 7.01
CA TYR A 53 9.79 7.20 7.12
C TYR A 53 9.00 6.79 5.87
N VAL A 54 8.10 7.67 5.40
CA VAL A 54 7.32 7.44 4.17
C VAL A 54 8.24 7.32 2.95
N GLN A 55 9.26 8.17 2.83
CA GLN A 55 10.23 8.07 1.74
C GLN A 55 10.99 6.74 1.75
N ALA A 56 11.39 6.25 2.92
CA ALA A 56 12.00 4.93 3.04
C ALA A 56 11.06 3.80 2.58
N MET A 57 9.77 3.88 2.93
CA MET A 57 8.77 2.92 2.44
C MET A 57 8.64 2.95 0.91
N LEU A 58 8.66 4.13 0.29
CA LEU A 58 8.58 4.27 -1.17
C LEU A 58 9.82 3.69 -1.88
N VAL A 59 11.01 3.87 -1.32
CA VAL A 59 12.25 3.25 -1.81
C VAL A 59 12.15 1.71 -1.80
N GLU A 60 11.56 1.13 -0.76
CA GLU A 60 11.32 -0.32 -0.70
C GLU A 60 10.35 -0.80 -1.78
N VAL A 61 9.29 -0.04 -2.06
CA VAL A 61 8.36 -0.36 -3.16
C VAL A 61 9.07 -0.29 -4.50
N GLU A 62 9.83 0.77 -4.74
CA GLU A 62 10.57 0.94 -5.98
C GLU A 62 11.58 -0.20 -6.20
N THR A 63 12.31 -0.57 -5.14
CA THR A 63 13.21 -1.72 -5.15
C THR A 63 12.49 -3.02 -5.48
N PHE A 64 11.30 -3.23 -4.92
CA PHE A 64 10.47 -4.39 -5.24
C PHE A 64 10.05 -4.41 -6.71
N VAL A 65 9.58 -3.28 -7.24
CA VAL A 65 9.19 -3.14 -8.66
C VAL A 65 10.37 -3.40 -9.57
N ASP A 66 11.55 -2.85 -9.27
CA ASP A 66 12.79 -3.11 -10.00
C ASP A 66 13.09 -4.61 -10.11
N GLN A 67 12.92 -5.33 -9.01
CA GLN A 67 13.26 -6.75 -8.98
C GLN A 67 12.24 -7.61 -9.73
N ILE A 68 10.94 -7.39 -9.54
CA ILE A 68 9.92 -8.16 -10.30
C ILE A 68 10.02 -7.87 -11.79
N TYR A 69 10.33 -6.63 -12.18
CA TYR A 69 10.58 -6.27 -13.58
C TYR A 69 11.78 -7.06 -14.16
N LYS A 70 12.88 -7.18 -13.42
CA LYS A 70 14.06 -7.98 -13.81
C LYS A 70 13.72 -9.47 -13.98
N PHE A 71 12.76 -9.99 -13.22
CA PHE A 71 12.23 -11.35 -13.38
C PHE A 71 11.28 -11.50 -14.56
N GLY A 72 10.91 -10.41 -15.22
CA GLY A 72 10.08 -10.45 -16.43
C GLY A 72 8.68 -9.89 -16.26
N ALA A 73 8.27 -9.40 -15.08
CA ALA A 73 6.98 -8.75 -14.90
C ALA A 73 6.82 -7.56 -15.83
N ARG A 74 5.64 -7.43 -16.47
CA ARG A 74 5.33 -6.35 -17.42
C ARG A 74 3.99 -5.69 -17.17
N LYS A 75 3.16 -6.22 -16.27
CA LYS A 75 1.86 -5.67 -15.91
C LYS A 75 1.81 -5.56 -14.39
N ILE A 76 1.94 -4.34 -13.88
CA ILE A 76 2.12 -4.07 -12.45
C ILE A 76 1.06 -3.07 -11.99
N ALA A 77 0.27 -3.46 -10.99
CA ALA A 77 -0.68 -2.57 -10.36
C ALA A 77 -0.24 -2.25 -8.92
N LEU A 78 -0.08 -0.97 -8.64
CA LEU A 78 0.19 -0.47 -7.30
C LEU A 78 -1.11 0.14 -6.73
N PHE A 79 -1.57 -0.40 -5.61
CA PHE A 79 -2.78 0.07 -4.97
C PHE A 79 -2.45 1.01 -3.81
N SER A 80 -3.16 2.13 -3.77
CA SER A 80 -3.06 3.05 -2.64
C SER A 80 -3.54 2.39 -1.35
N LEU A 81 -2.96 2.78 -0.23
CA LEU A 81 -3.49 2.41 1.07
C LEU A 81 -4.87 3.03 1.28
N GLY A 82 -5.75 2.29 1.94
CA GLY A 82 -6.97 2.85 2.50
C GLY A 82 -6.70 3.87 3.62
N PRO A 83 -7.72 4.52 4.18
CA PRO A 83 -7.55 5.48 5.27
C PRO A 83 -7.22 4.75 6.61
N VAL A 84 -5.97 4.33 6.78
CA VAL A 84 -5.49 3.56 7.94
C VAL A 84 -5.83 4.22 9.27
N GLY A 85 -5.76 5.55 9.34
CA GLY A 85 -6.18 6.31 10.53
C GLY A 85 -7.68 6.28 10.82
N CYS A 86 -8.48 5.60 10.00
CA CYS A 86 -9.93 5.45 10.21
C CYS A 86 -10.33 4.01 10.58
N VAL A 87 -9.39 3.06 10.63
CA VAL A 87 -9.71 1.69 11.06
C VAL A 87 -9.97 1.65 12.57
N PRO A 88 -10.86 0.76 13.07
CA PRO A 88 -11.18 0.70 14.50
C PRO A 88 -9.95 0.46 15.39
N ALA A 89 -9.01 -0.37 14.95
CA ALA A 89 -7.79 -0.68 15.70
C ALA A 89 -6.95 0.55 16.09
N ARG A 90 -7.12 1.70 15.39
CA ARG A 90 -6.43 2.95 15.77
C ARG A 90 -6.74 3.42 17.18
N ALA A 91 -7.95 3.11 17.69
CA ALA A 91 -8.37 3.50 19.04
C ALA A 91 -7.51 2.86 20.14
N LEU A 92 -6.78 1.80 19.82
CA LEU A 92 -5.81 1.14 20.71
C LEU A 92 -4.48 1.88 20.78
N LEU A 93 -4.25 2.87 19.91
CA LEU A 93 -3.01 3.62 19.89
C LEU A 93 -3.02 4.75 20.92
N PRO A 94 -1.94 4.97 21.65
CA PRO A 94 -1.83 6.08 22.60
C PRO A 94 -2.08 7.43 21.93
N GLY A 95 -2.98 8.21 22.50
CA GLY A 95 -3.33 9.56 22.00
C GLY A 95 -4.13 9.58 20.69
N ALA A 96 -4.59 8.43 20.21
CA ALA A 96 -5.51 8.39 19.08
C ALA A 96 -6.91 8.86 19.49
N PRO A 97 -7.64 9.61 18.65
CA PRO A 97 -8.99 10.06 18.95
C PRO A 97 -9.98 8.89 18.87
N ASN A 98 -10.95 8.85 19.81
CA ASN A 98 -11.96 7.77 19.84
C ASN A 98 -13.12 8.00 18.86
N ASN A 99 -13.47 9.27 18.59
CA ASN A 99 -14.68 9.68 17.86
C ASN A 99 -14.43 10.13 16.41
N ARG A 100 -13.19 10.04 15.92
CA ARG A 100 -12.80 10.48 14.58
C ARG A 100 -11.58 9.73 14.08
N CYS A 101 -11.31 9.81 12.79
CA CYS A 101 -10.07 9.26 12.23
C CYS A 101 -8.82 9.93 12.82
N TYR A 102 -7.76 9.18 12.96
CA TYR A 102 -6.47 9.69 13.39
C TYR A 102 -5.79 10.44 12.23
N GLY A 103 -5.94 11.77 12.23
CA GLY A 103 -5.52 12.63 11.12
C GLY A 103 -4.03 12.52 10.81
N LYS A 104 -3.16 12.50 11.83
CA LYS A 104 -1.70 12.37 11.65
C LYS A 104 -1.32 11.11 10.87
N MET A 105 -1.97 9.99 11.15
CA MET A 105 -1.76 8.74 10.42
C MET A 105 -2.20 8.86 8.95
N ASN A 106 -3.36 9.47 8.71
CA ASN A 106 -3.86 9.66 7.35
C ASN A 106 -3.04 10.69 6.53
N VAL A 107 -2.30 11.59 7.17
CA VAL A 107 -1.33 12.45 6.46
C VAL A 107 -0.22 11.60 5.86
N MET A 108 0.40 10.69 6.63
CA MET A 108 1.42 9.76 6.13
C MET A 108 0.87 8.85 5.03
N VAL A 109 -0.37 8.34 5.19
CA VAL A 109 -1.04 7.52 4.16
C VAL A 109 -1.18 8.28 2.85
N LYS A 110 -1.63 9.52 2.89
CA LYS A 110 -1.81 10.33 1.68
C LYS A 110 -0.49 10.63 0.99
N GLU A 111 0.55 10.93 1.75
CA GLU A 111 1.88 11.16 1.21
C GLU A 111 2.44 9.91 0.53
N TYR A 112 2.33 8.76 1.18
CA TYR A 112 2.72 7.47 0.59
C TYR A 112 1.94 7.18 -0.70
N ASN A 113 0.63 7.40 -0.70
CA ASN A 113 -0.22 7.18 -1.87
C ASN A 113 0.15 8.09 -3.05
N LEU A 114 0.50 9.37 -2.79
CA LEU A 114 1.02 10.28 -3.82
C LEU A 114 2.34 9.78 -4.41
N GLY A 115 3.23 9.25 -3.57
CA GLY A 115 4.48 8.65 -4.04
C GLY A 115 4.24 7.42 -4.92
N LEU A 116 3.30 6.54 -4.56
CA LEU A 116 2.91 5.39 -5.40
C LEU A 116 2.32 5.83 -6.75
N GLU A 117 1.46 6.84 -6.76
CA GLU A 117 0.87 7.40 -7.98
C GLU A 117 1.96 7.94 -8.91
N SER A 118 2.88 8.75 -8.37
CA SER A 118 4.03 9.27 -9.10
C SER A 118 4.92 8.14 -9.65
N LEU A 119 5.15 7.08 -8.88
CA LEU A 119 5.94 5.93 -9.33
C LEU A 119 5.28 5.24 -10.52
N VAL A 120 3.95 5.10 -10.52
CA VAL A 120 3.19 4.53 -11.66
C VAL A 120 3.24 5.44 -12.88
N GLU A 121 3.10 6.76 -12.70
CA GLU A 121 3.18 7.73 -13.79
C GLU A 121 4.52 7.68 -14.54
N HIS A 122 5.62 7.49 -13.81
CA HIS A 122 6.96 7.40 -14.36
C HIS A 122 7.37 5.98 -14.80
N MET A 123 6.53 4.99 -14.55
CA MET A 123 6.85 3.58 -14.81
C MET A 123 7.19 3.31 -16.29
N HIS A 124 6.49 3.93 -17.21
CA HIS A 124 6.72 3.75 -18.65
C HIS A 124 8.10 4.27 -19.12
N ILE A 125 8.67 5.24 -18.40
CA ILE A 125 10.00 5.80 -18.67
C ILE A 125 11.08 4.87 -18.10
N LYS A 126 10.91 4.44 -16.86
CA LYS A 126 11.91 3.65 -16.12
C LYS A 126 11.92 2.17 -16.54
N TYR A 127 10.77 1.63 -16.95
CA TYR A 127 10.58 0.20 -17.23
C TYR A 127 10.00 -0.01 -18.63
N PRO A 128 10.84 -0.05 -19.68
CA PRO A 128 10.39 -0.25 -21.06
C PRO A 128 9.46 -1.47 -21.21
N HIS A 129 8.38 -1.30 -21.95
CA HIS A 129 7.34 -2.32 -22.19
C HIS A 129 6.55 -2.76 -20.94
N ALA A 130 6.75 -2.13 -19.78
CA ALA A 130 5.89 -2.36 -18.63
C ALA A 130 4.67 -1.44 -18.66
N ILE A 131 3.54 -1.97 -18.19
CA ILE A 131 2.28 -1.24 -17.98
C ILE A 131 2.08 -1.12 -16.47
N GLY A 132 2.03 0.12 -15.98
CA GLY A 132 1.69 0.46 -14.62
C GLY A 132 0.22 0.85 -14.49
N VAL A 133 -0.43 0.43 -13.41
CA VAL A 133 -1.78 0.86 -13.06
C VAL A 133 -1.79 1.29 -11.60
N TYR A 134 -2.38 2.45 -11.32
CA TYR A 134 -2.62 2.93 -9.96
C TYR A 134 -4.06 2.65 -9.53
N GLY A 135 -4.23 1.98 -8.40
CA GLY A 135 -5.54 1.67 -7.81
C GLY A 135 -5.88 2.61 -6.64
N ALA A 136 -6.83 3.54 -6.81
CA ALA A 136 -7.16 4.57 -5.84
C ALA A 136 -8.09 4.10 -4.70
N ILE A 137 -7.65 3.13 -3.88
CA ILE A 137 -8.44 2.54 -2.78
C ILE A 137 -8.83 3.60 -1.74
N TYR A 138 -7.93 4.52 -1.39
CA TYR A 138 -8.20 5.57 -0.42
C TYR A 138 -9.48 6.34 -0.73
N ASN A 139 -9.59 6.79 -1.96
CA ASN A 139 -10.74 7.59 -2.41
C ASN A 139 -12.04 6.78 -2.44
N ILE A 140 -11.96 5.49 -2.83
CA ILE A 140 -13.11 4.59 -2.87
C ILE A 140 -13.66 4.37 -1.46
N VAL A 141 -12.78 4.05 -0.50
CA VAL A 141 -13.18 3.85 0.90
C VAL A 141 -13.76 5.12 1.51
N GLN A 142 -13.20 6.29 1.21
CA GLN A 142 -13.74 7.58 1.68
C GLN A 142 -15.15 7.86 1.10
N LYS A 143 -15.40 7.52 -0.17
CA LYS A 143 -16.74 7.61 -0.77
C LYS A 143 -17.75 6.70 -0.05
N PHE A 144 -17.37 5.46 0.26
CA PHE A 144 -18.22 4.52 1.01
C PHE A 144 -18.55 5.05 2.40
N ARG A 145 -17.56 5.63 3.10
CA ARG A 145 -17.74 6.21 4.43
C ARG A 145 -18.61 7.46 4.42
N ALA A 146 -18.51 8.30 3.39
CA ALA A 146 -19.30 9.52 3.27
C ALA A 146 -20.78 9.23 2.96
N ASN A 147 -21.09 8.16 2.24
CA ASN A 147 -22.44 7.83 1.79
C ASN A 147 -22.76 6.34 1.98
N PRO A 148 -22.77 5.82 3.21
CA PRO A 148 -22.94 4.38 3.46
C PRO A 148 -24.27 3.83 2.97
N THR A 149 -25.35 4.59 3.07
CA THR A 149 -26.71 4.20 2.64
C THR A 149 -26.83 4.04 1.13
N HIS A 150 -26.06 4.81 0.37
CA HIS A 150 -26.02 4.71 -1.10
C HIS A 150 -25.51 3.33 -1.55
N TYR A 151 -24.59 2.72 -0.79
CA TYR A 151 -24.00 1.41 -1.13
C TYR A 151 -24.73 0.24 -0.47
N ARG A 152 -25.90 0.44 0.14
CA ARG A 152 -26.84 -0.57 0.66
C ARG A 152 -26.22 -1.67 1.54
N LYS A 153 -25.30 -1.33 2.42
CA LYS A 153 -24.79 -2.27 3.46
C LYS A 153 -24.89 -1.65 4.85
N PRO A 154 -26.11 -1.58 5.45
CA PRO A 154 -26.28 -0.95 6.75
C PRO A 154 -25.55 -1.67 7.88
N LEU A 155 -25.35 -3.01 7.80
CA LEU A 155 -24.78 -3.81 8.88
C LEU A 155 -23.26 -3.72 9.04
N SER A 156 -22.52 -3.38 7.99
CA SER A 156 -21.05 -3.31 8.06
C SER A 156 -20.50 -1.98 8.56
N PHE A 157 -21.34 -0.93 8.67
CA PHE A 157 -20.90 0.41 9.03
C PHE A 157 -21.03 0.73 10.52
N HIS A 158 -21.87 0.04 11.26
CA HIS A 158 -21.95 0.22 12.73
C HIS A 158 -20.66 -0.20 13.45
N ILE A 159 -19.88 -1.11 12.89
CA ILE A 159 -18.59 -1.55 13.45
C ILE A 159 -17.51 -0.44 13.32
N PHE A 160 -17.70 0.54 12.41
CA PHE A 160 -16.72 1.60 12.16
C PHE A 160 -17.02 2.92 12.90
N TYR A 161 -18.15 3.01 13.63
CA TYR A 161 -18.60 4.23 14.31
C TYR A 161 -18.78 4.09 15.83
N SER A 162 -18.61 2.89 16.40
CA SER A 162 -18.63 2.68 17.87
C SER A 162 -17.27 2.83 18.48
#